data_d76787b1c2ad6b244be0ec6f220ddfa0
#
_entry.id   d76787b1c2ad6b244be0ec6f220ddfa0
#
_cell.length_a   1.000
_cell.length_b   1.000
_cell.length_c   1.000
_cell.angle_alpha   90.00
_cell.angle_beta   90.00
_cell.angle_gamma   90.00
#
_symmetry.space_group_name_H-M   'P 1'
#
loop_
_entity.id
_entity.type
_entity.pdbx_description
1 polymer ?
#
loop_
_entity_poly.entity_id
_entity_poly.type
_entity_poly.pdbx_seq_one_letter_code
_entity_poly.pdbx_strand_id
1 'polypeptide(L)'
;VLNKKEIVIDFDANFKELNSKFLEDQYVAKDVEALKNTIDSVTLRLGGHINKEKENKQKNTYFNKNNVSAEEITVFNDSSINIDEHLTLQAHFSKLSNKNKKTVLNSALNKITTINNKHKTYNSGKEWWQSEIRKHQIELYKRYTLAFACFIFLFIGAPLGAIIRKGGMGMPVVLSTVLFIIYYIIDITGYKMAREGIWEVWQGMWLSSAVLLPIG
;
A
#
# COMPACT_ATOMS: atom_id res chain seq x y z
N VAL A 1 -25.56 52.39 -35.52
CA VAL A 1 -24.11 52.29 -35.28
C VAL A 1 -23.93 51.36 -34.11
N LEU A 2 -23.65 50.07 -34.39
CA LEU A 2 -23.40 49.03 -33.39
C LEU A 2 -21.93 49.13 -32.91
N ASN A 3 -21.74 49.54 -31.67
CA ASN A 3 -20.43 49.56 -31.01
C ASN A 3 -20.00 48.12 -30.73
N LYS A 4 -19.08 47.58 -31.54
CA LYS A 4 -18.46 46.27 -31.31
C LYS A 4 -17.48 46.42 -30.14
N LYS A 5 -17.87 45.95 -28.94
CA LYS A 5 -16.95 45.77 -27.84
C LYS A 5 -16.18 44.47 -28.08
N GLU A 6 -14.93 44.56 -28.49
CA GLU A 6 -14.00 43.44 -28.42
C GLU A 6 -13.59 43.23 -26.96
N ILE A 7 -14.01 42.14 -26.37
CA ILE A 7 -13.50 41.68 -25.08
C ILE A 7 -12.32 40.77 -25.41
N VAL A 8 -11.11 41.29 -25.30
CA VAL A 8 -9.88 40.47 -25.33
C VAL A 8 -9.79 39.82 -23.96
N ILE A 9 -10.11 38.56 -23.88
CA ILE A 9 -9.84 37.74 -22.71
C ILE A 9 -8.40 37.25 -22.89
N ASP A 10 -7.46 37.83 -22.16
CA ASP A 10 -6.12 37.25 -21.99
C ASP A 10 -6.28 35.91 -21.30
N PHE A 11 -6.35 34.85 -22.09
CA PHE A 11 -6.28 33.50 -21.60
C PHE A 11 -4.80 33.19 -21.32
N ASP A 12 -4.34 33.55 -20.12
CA ASP A 12 -3.07 33.08 -19.61
C ASP A 12 -3.20 31.57 -19.35
N ALA A 13 -3.02 30.80 -20.42
CA ALA A 13 -2.81 29.37 -20.32
C ALA A 13 -1.44 29.15 -19.64
N ASN A 14 -1.42 29.32 -18.33
CA ASN A 14 -0.27 29.05 -17.49
C ASN A 14 -0.01 27.56 -17.52
N PHE A 15 0.30 27.01 -18.69
CA PHE A 15 0.97 25.74 -18.85
C PHE A 15 2.40 25.92 -18.30
N LYS A 16 2.50 25.97 -16.96
CA LYS A 16 3.78 25.68 -16.34
C LYS A 16 4.18 24.35 -16.94
N GLU A 17 5.29 24.34 -17.65
CA GLU A 17 5.95 23.10 -18.03
C GLU A 17 5.95 22.24 -16.79
N LEU A 18 5.12 21.19 -16.77
CA LEU A 18 5.11 20.21 -15.70
C LEU A 18 6.57 19.75 -15.61
N ASN A 19 7.21 20.10 -14.49
CA ASN A 19 8.62 19.87 -14.30
C ASN A 19 8.90 18.42 -14.73
N SER A 20 9.75 18.22 -15.73
CA SER A 20 10.03 16.90 -16.29
C SER A 20 10.38 15.88 -15.20
N LYS A 21 11.04 16.34 -14.13
CA LYS A 21 11.29 15.56 -12.91
C LYS A 21 10.02 15.04 -12.21
N PHE A 22 8.93 15.82 -12.22
CA PHE A 22 7.67 15.37 -11.63
C PHE A 22 7.04 14.22 -12.43
N LEU A 23 7.20 14.24 -13.75
CA LEU A 23 6.74 13.15 -14.63
C LEU A 23 7.66 11.92 -14.54
N GLU A 24 8.98 12.15 -14.44
CA GLU A 24 9.97 11.08 -14.26
C GLU A 24 9.79 10.32 -12.95
N ASP A 25 9.33 11.00 -11.90
CA ASP A 25 9.05 10.38 -10.60
C ASP A 25 7.74 9.59 -10.59
N GLN A 26 6.84 9.82 -11.55
CA GLN A 26 5.60 9.05 -11.64
C GLN A 26 5.89 7.62 -12.14
N TYR A 27 5.35 6.63 -11.43
CA TYR A 27 5.49 5.20 -11.75
C TYR A 27 5.04 4.86 -13.18
N VAL A 28 4.10 5.64 -13.76
CA VAL A 28 3.56 5.44 -15.12
C VAL A 28 4.60 5.80 -16.20
N ALA A 29 5.44 6.81 -15.96
CA ALA A 29 6.43 7.30 -16.91
C ALA A 29 7.75 6.50 -16.86
N LYS A 30 7.97 5.70 -15.82
CA LYS A 30 9.21 4.94 -15.63
C LYS A 30 9.33 3.79 -16.62
N ASP A 31 10.53 3.58 -17.12
CA ASP A 31 10.88 2.43 -17.92
C ASP A 31 10.87 1.13 -17.09
N VAL A 32 10.83 -0.04 -17.74
CA VAL A 32 10.78 -1.35 -17.07
C VAL A 32 11.93 -1.55 -16.10
N GLU A 33 13.14 -1.15 -16.49
CA GLU A 33 14.33 -1.24 -15.65
C GLU A 33 14.25 -0.26 -14.48
N ALA A 34 13.83 0.97 -14.72
CA ALA A 34 13.63 1.97 -13.67
C ALA A 34 12.53 1.55 -12.68
N LEU A 35 11.47 0.87 -13.13
CA LEU A 35 10.44 0.32 -12.25
C LEU A 35 11.00 -0.78 -11.35
N LYS A 36 11.78 -1.73 -11.90
CA LYS A 36 12.44 -2.79 -11.11
C LYS A 36 13.37 -2.20 -10.06
N ASN A 37 14.26 -1.29 -10.45
CA ASN A 37 15.19 -0.64 -9.54
C ASN A 37 14.46 0.15 -8.44
N THR A 38 13.34 0.77 -8.76
CA THR A 38 12.51 1.47 -7.77
C THR A 38 11.86 0.47 -6.80
N ILE A 39 11.29 -0.62 -7.29
CA ILE A 39 10.70 -1.69 -6.46
C ILE A 39 11.73 -2.22 -5.47
N ASP A 40 12.95 -2.54 -5.95
CA ASP A 40 14.04 -3.06 -5.11
C ASP A 40 14.46 -2.04 -4.05
N SER A 41 14.64 -0.77 -4.44
CA SER A 41 15.03 0.29 -3.51
C SER A 41 13.97 0.56 -2.44
N VAL A 42 12.69 0.55 -2.81
CA VAL A 42 11.58 0.74 -1.86
C VAL A 42 11.43 -0.48 -0.96
N THR A 43 11.64 -1.69 -1.48
CA THR A 43 11.61 -2.93 -0.68
C THR A 43 12.73 -2.94 0.35
N LEU A 44 13.94 -2.52 -0.01
CA LEU A 44 15.06 -2.37 0.94
C LEU A 44 14.76 -1.35 2.03
N ARG A 45 14.17 -0.20 1.67
CA ARG A 45 13.73 0.81 2.66
C ARG A 45 12.67 0.28 3.61
N LEU A 46 11.70 -0.47 3.10
CA LEU A 46 10.69 -1.14 3.93
C LEU A 46 11.35 -2.14 4.89
N GLY A 47 12.29 -2.96 4.40
CA GLY A 47 13.08 -3.88 5.23
C GLY A 47 13.83 -3.17 6.35
N GLY A 48 14.49 -2.06 6.04
CA GLY A 48 15.16 -1.19 7.02
C GLY A 48 14.20 -0.63 8.07
N HIS A 49 13.02 -0.18 7.64
CA HIS A 49 11.99 0.32 8.54
C HIS A 49 11.47 -0.77 9.51
N ILE A 50 11.26 -1.98 9.00
CA ILE A 50 10.83 -3.14 9.81
C ILE A 50 11.92 -3.52 10.83
N ASN A 51 13.19 -3.58 10.41
CA ASN A 51 14.30 -3.94 11.29
C ASN A 51 14.50 -2.91 12.40
N LYS A 52 14.44 -1.62 12.05
CA LYS A 52 14.52 -0.53 13.02
C LYS A 52 13.41 -0.61 14.07
N GLU A 53 12.21 -0.98 13.67
CA GLU A 53 11.10 -1.14 14.61
C GLU A 53 11.26 -2.39 15.49
N LYS A 54 11.81 -3.49 14.96
CA LYS A 54 12.17 -4.66 15.76
C LYS A 54 13.18 -4.31 16.84
N GLU A 55 14.24 -3.59 16.48
CA GLU A 55 15.24 -3.12 17.45
C GLU A 55 14.64 -2.20 18.50
N ASN A 56 13.78 -1.25 18.09
CA ASN A 56 13.10 -0.36 19.01
C ASN A 56 12.19 -1.12 19.99
N LYS A 57 11.48 -2.14 19.51
CA LYS A 57 10.67 -3.02 20.36
C LYS A 57 11.54 -3.80 21.34
N GLN A 58 12.67 -4.33 20.90
CA GLN A 58 13.59 -5.05 21.78
C GLN A 58 14.18 -4.14 22.87
N LYS A 59 14.61 -2.93 22.49
CA LYS A 59 15.17 -1.94 23.44
C LYS A 59 14.13 -1.38 24.41
N ASN A 60 12.88 -1.26 23.99
CA ASN A 60 11.80 -0.69 24.81
C ASN A 60 10.92 -1.72 25.48
N THR A 61 11.27 -3.01 25.40
CA THR A 61 10.51 -4.06 26.11
C THR A 61 10.80 -3.94 27.61
N TYR A 62 9.75 -3.79 28.39
CA TYR A 62 9.81 -3.61 29.85
C TYR A 62 10.55 -4.74 30.57
N PHE A 63 10.68 -5.91 29.93
CA PHE A 63 11.35 -7.10 30.44
C PHE A 63 12.79 -7.25 29.92
N ASN A 64 13.32 -6.28 29.18
CA ASN A 64 14.71 -6.34 28.75
C ASN A 64 15.61 -5.91 29.93
N LYS A 65 16.11 -6.89 30.64
CA LYS A 65 16.99 -6.77 31.82
C LYS A 65 18.22 -5.89 31.60
N ASN A 66 18.57 -5.61 30.34
CA ASN A 66 19.74 -4.80 29.97
C ASN A 66 19.52 -3.28 30.02
N ASN A 67 18.27 -2.82 30.27
CA ASN A 67 17.96 -1.39 30.35
C ASN A 67 17.64 -0.91 31.79
N VAL A 68 17.80 -1.79 32.77
CA VAL A 68 17.76 -1.37 34.18
C VAL A 68 19.16 -0.83 34.50
N SER A 69 19.26 0.47 34.69
CA SER A 69 20.53 1.09 35.10
C SER A 69 21.00 0.44 36.41
N ALA A 70 22.32 0.28 36.54
CA ALA A 70 22.88 -0.33 37.76
C ALA A 70 22.44 0.41 39.03
N GLU A 71 22.12 1.70 38.94
CA GLU A 71 21.56 2.51 40.03
C GLU A 71 20.15 2.10 40.45
N GLU A 72 19.28 1.68 39.50
CA GLU A 72 17.95 1.17 39.87
C GLU A 72 18.01 -0.19 40.56
N ILE A 73 19.01 -1.00 40.22
CA ILE A 73 19.21 -2.32 40.84
C ILE A 73 19.67 -2.17 42.31
N THR A 74 20.48 -1.15 42.62
CA THR A 74 20.92 -0.89 44.00
C THR A 74 19.80 -0.46 44.91
N VAL A 75 18.84 0.31 44.40
CA VAL A 75 17.65 0.76 45.17
C VAL A 75 16.72 -0.44 45.46
N PHE A 76 16.69 -1.45 44.60
CA PHE A 76 15.90 -2.67 44.84
C PHE A 76 16.60 -3.68 45.78
N ASN A 77 17.94 -3.66 45.84
CA ASN A 77 18.69 -4.56 46.72
C ASN A 77 18.82 -4.12 48.16
N ASP A 78 18.65 -2.81 48.42
CA ASP A 78 18.78 -2.26 49.79
C ASP A 78 17.47 -2.29 50.59
N SER A 79 16.39 -2.62 49.98
CA SER A 79 15.15 -3.01 50.63
C SER A 79 15.10 -4.53 50.69
N SER A 80 15.37 -5.08 51.87
CA SER A 80 14.97 -6.45 52.27
C SER A 80 13.44 -6.57 52.17
N ILE A 81 12.92 -6.47 50.98
CA ILE A 81 11.55 -6.78 50.67
C ILE A 81 11.51 -8.30 50.71
N ASN A 82 11.19 -8.87 51.87
CA ASN A 82 10.58 -10.16 51.99
C ASN A 82 9.44 -10.17 50.97
N ILE A 83 9.67 -10.83 49.87
CA ILE A 83 8.64 -11.13 48.89
C ILE A 83 7.84 -12.28 49.48
N ASP A 84 7.18 -12.00 50.61
CA ASP A 84 6.07 -12.80 51.06
C ASP A 84 4.94 -12.57 50.05
N GLU A 85 4.88 -13.52 49.15
CA GLU A 85 3.69 -14.14 48.66
C GLU A 85 2.47 -13.19 48.54
N HIS A 86 2.05 -12.90 47.31
CA HIS A 86 0.73 -12.37 46.97
C HIS A 86 0.37 -10.93 47.29
N LEU A 87 1.30 -10.01 47.27
CA LEU A 87 0.94 -8.62 47.12
C LEU A 87 0.55 -8.37 45.67
N THR A 88 -0.66 -8.79 45.33
CA THR A 88 -1.25 -8.50 44.04
C THR A 88 -1.15 -7.00 43.79
N LEU A 89 -0.86 -6.61 42.56
CA LEU A 89 -0.84 -5.22 42.07
C LEU A 89 -2.04 -4.43 42.61
N GLN A 90 -3.15 -5.11 42.84
CA GLN A 90 -4.40 -4.63 43.36
C GLN A 90 -4.31 -4.20 44.86
N ALA A 91 -3.54 -4.96 45.67
CA ALA A 91 -3.32 -4.64 47.07
C ALA A 91 -2.42 -3.38 47.23
N HIS A 92 -1.37 -3.24 46.42
CA HIS A 92 -0.56 -2.02 46.37
C HIS A 92 -1.36 -0.81 45.91
N PHE A 93 -2.16 -0.99 44.83
CA PHE A 93 -2.99 0.09 44.29
C PHE A 93 -4.07 0.52 45.32
N SER A 94 -4.65 -0.39 46.10
CA SER A 94 -5.64 -0.08 47.13
C SER A 94 -5.09 0.78 48.26
N LYS A 95 -3.81 0.63 48.64
CA LYS A 95 -3.12 1.37 49.70
C LYS A 95 -2.71 2.80 49.30
N LEU A 96 -2.71 3.11 48.00
CA LEU A 96 -2.36 4.46 47.52
C LEU A 96 -3.44 5.51 47.88
N SER A 97 -3.00 6.71 48.21
CA SER A 97 -3.90 7.87 48.35
C SER A 97 -4.64 8.14 47.03
N ASN A 98 -5.87 8.67 47.10
CA ASN A 98 -6.69 8.96 45.92
C ASN A 98 -5.99 9.86 44.89
N LYS A 99 -5.16 10.81 45.34
CA LYS A 99 -4.34 11.65 44.46
C LYS A 99 -3.31 10.82 43.68
N ASN A 100 -2.61 9.91 44.36
CA ASN A 100 -1.60 9.06 43.74
C ASN A 100 -2.21 8.02 42.82
N LYS A 101 -3.38 7.45 43.17
CA LYS A 101 -4.16 6.58 42.28
C LYS A 101 -4.47 7.24 40.94
N LYS A 102 -4.95 8.49 40.97
CA LYS A 102 -5.26 9.28 39.78
C LYS A 102 -4.01 9.55 38.94
N THR A 103 -2.88 9.85 39.57
CA THR A 103 -1.60 10.08 38.87
C THR A 103 -1.10 8.81 38.18
N VAL A 104 -1.13 7.68 38.89
CA VAL A 104 -0.71 6.38 38.30
C VAL A 104 -1.61 5.99 37.15
N LEU A 105 -2.94 6.14 37.29
CA LEU A 105 -3.88 5.84 36.19
C LEU A 105 -3.65 6.74 34.98
N ASN A 106 -3.47 8.03 35.18
CA ASN A 106 -3.21 8.97 34.10
C ASN A 106 -1.87 8.65 33.39
N SER A 107 -0.83 8.32 34.17
CA SER A 107 0.46 7.91 33.61
C SER A 107 0.35 6.62 32.80
N ALA A 108 -0.40 5.64 33.30
CA ALA A 108 -0.68 4.39 32.58
C ALA A 108 -1.47 4.65 31.29
N LEU A 109 -2.53 5.46 31.34
CA LEU A 109 -3.31 5.83 30.16
C LEU A 109 -2.45 6.55 29.13
N ASN A 110 -1.65 7.52 29.54
CA ASN A 110 -0.75 8.24 28.63
C ASN A 110 0.26 7.30 27.99
N LYS A 111 0.80 6.34 28.75
CA LYS A 111 1.74 5.34 28.21
C LYS A 111 1.09 4.41 27.21
N ILE A 112 -0.13 3.92 27.52
CA ILE A 112 -0.91 3.07 26.59
C ILE A 112 -1.25 3.84 25.31
N THR A 113 -1.72 5.09 25.45
CA THR A 113 -2.04 5.95 24.30
C THR A 113 -0.81 6.19 23.42
N THR A 114 0.34 6.45 24.05
CA THR A 114 1.61 6.65 23.32
C THR A 114 2.02 5.38 22.57
N ILE A 115 1.92 4.21 23.19
CA ILE A 115 2.24 2.93 22.56
C ILE A 115 1.28 2.67 21.40
N ASN A 116 -0.03 2.89 21.61
CA ASN A 116 -1.03 2.70 20.58
C ASN A 116 -0.81 3.63 19.37
N ASN A 117 -0.51 4.90 19.63
CA ASN A 117 -0.21 5.87 18.58
C ASN A 117 1.06 5.50 17.81
N LYS A 118 2.13 5.06 18.49
CA LYS A 118 3.34 4.55 17.84
C LYS A 118 3.04 3.35 16.95
N HIS A 119 2.24 2.40 17.44
CA HIS A 119 1.85 1.22 16.67
C HIS A 119 1.01 1.59 15.44
N LYS A 120 0.07 2.52 15.61
CA LYS A 120 -0.76 3.04 14.51
C LYS A 120 0.11 3.72 13.44
N THR A 121 1.02 4.61 13.86
CA THR A 121 1.94 5.30 12.94
C THR A 121 2.84 4.32 12.19
N TYR A 122 3.36 3.31 12.88
CA TYR A 122 4.16 2.26 12.25
C TYR A 122 3.38 1.48 11.21
N ASN A 123 2.16 1.05 11.54
CA ASN A 123 1.32 0.30 10.60
C ASN A 123 0.95 1.14 9.37
N SER A 124 0.55 2.41 9.58
CA SER A 124 0.27 3.32 8.46
C SER A 124 1.49 3.55 7.58
N GLY A 125 2.67 3.69 8.16
CA GLY A 125 3.92 3.78 7.42
C GLY A 125 4.22 2.52 6.60
N LYS A 126 4.05 1.35 7.20
CA LYS A 126 4.23 0.06 6.52
C LYS A 126 3.25 -0.10 5.36
N GLU A 127 1.97 0.20 5.57
CA GLU A 127 0.93 0.14 4.53
C GLU A 127 1.23 1.10 3.38
N TRP A 128 1.73 2.28 3.68
CA TRP A 128 2.13 3.25 2.67
C TRP A 128 3.25 2.70 1.77
N TRP A 129 4.32 2.15 2.36
CA TRP A 129 5.42 1.54 1.59
C TRP A 129 4.95 0.35 0.75
N GLN A 130 4.10 -0.50 1.31
CA GLN A 130 3.52 -1.63 0.59
C GLN A 130 2.63 -1.17 -0.57
N SER A 131 1.83 -0.13 -0.37
CA SER A 131 1.01 0.46 -1.43
C SER A 131 1.87 1.01 -2.56
N GLU A 132 3.00 1.66 -2.22
CA GLU A 132 3.92 2.20 -3.21
C GLU A 132 4.58 1.09 -4.04
N ILE A 133 5.03 0.02 -3.40
CA ILE A 133 5.55 -1.17 -4.09
C ILE A 133 4.50 -1.74 -5.03
N ARG A 134 3.25 -1.92 -4.56
CA ARG A 134 2.16 -2.45 -5.40
C ARG A 134 1.90 -1.61 -6.64
N LYS A 135 1.89 -0.28 -6.53
CA LYS A 135 1.69 0.61 -7.68
C LYS A 135 2.74 0.40 -8.77
N HIS A 136 4.01 0.31 -8.39
CA HIS A 136 5.10 0.05 -9.33
C HIS A 136 5.04 -1.36 -9.93
N GLN A 137 4.69 -2.37 -9.13
CA GLN A 137 4.49 -3.73 -9.60
C GLN A 137 3.31 -3.84 -10.58
N ILE A 138 2.19 -3.19 -10.29
CA ILE A 138 1.02 -3.17 -11.17
C ILE A 138 1.40 -2.59 -12.53
N GLU A 139 2.12 -1.47 -12.57
CA GLU A 139 2.52 -0.86 -13.83
C GLU A 139 3.49 -1.76 -14.63
N LEU A 140 4.39 -2.44 -13.92
CA LEU A 140 5.28 -3.43 -14.54
C LEU A 140 4.50 -4.58 -15.18
N TYR A 141 3.60 -5.21 -14.41
CA TYR A 141 2.79 -6.34 -14.92
C TYR A 141 1.83 -5.91 -16.02
N LYS A 142 1.25 -4.72 -15.94
CA LYS A 142 0.34 -4.17 -16.94
C LYS A 142 0.96 -4.14 -18.33
N ARG A 143 2.23 -3.81 -18.45
CA ARG A 143 2.93 -3.82 -19.75
C ARG A 143 3.04 -5.21 -20.34
N TYR A 144 3.32 -6.23 -19.53
CA TYR A 144 3.39 -7.62 -19.98
C TYR A 144 2.01 -8.19 -20.31
N THR A 145 1.02 -7.93 -19.46
CA THR A 145 -0.35 -8.45 -19.68
C THR A 145 -1.00 -7.81 -20.89
N LEU A 146 -0.73 -6.52 -21.17
CA LEU A 146 -1.23 -5.85 -22.37
C LEU A 146 -0.66 -6.46 -23.65
N ALA A 147 0.65 -6.73 -23.68
CA ALA A 147 1.27 -7.41 -24.81
C ALA A 147 0.69 -8.82 -25.02
N PHE A 148 0.48 -9.56 -23.93
CA PHE A 148 -0.09 -10.89 -23.97
C PHE A 148 -1.57 -10.90 -24.42
N ALA A 149 -2.34 -9.90 -23.98
CA ALA A 149 -3.72 -9.71 -24.42
C ALA A 149 -3.83 -9.53 -25.94
N CYS A 150 -2.88 -8.83 -26.58
CA CYS A 150 -2.87 -8.69 -28.04
C CYS A 150 -2.74 -10.06 -28.73
N PHE A 151 -1.92 -10.97 -28.22
CA PHE A 151 -1.80 -12.33 -28.76
C PHE A 151 -3.10 -13.11 -28.58
N ILE A 152 -3.73 -13.04 -27.41
CA ILE A 152 -5.01 -13.71 -27.14
C ILE A 152 -6.08 -13.23 -28.12
N PHE A 153 -6.22 -11.90 -28.31
CA PHE A 153 -7.21 -11.35 -29.25
C PHE A 153 -6.95 -11.76 -30.69
N LEU A 154 -5.69 -11.94 -31.10
CA LEU A 154 -5.35 -12.43 -32.41
C LEU A 154 -5.80 -13.91 -32.58
N PHE A 155 -5.55 -14.77 -31.57
CA PHE A 155 -5.98 -16.17 -31.57
C PHE A 155 -7.50 -16.32 -31.57
N ILE A 156 -8.22 -15.45 -30.85
CA ILE A 156 -9.69 -15.44 -30.84
C ILE A 156 -10.23 -14.89 -32.17
N GLY A 157 -9.65 -13.83 -32.70
CA GLY A 157 -10.12 -13.11 -33.87
C GLY A 157 -9.97 -13.89 -35.16
N ALA A 158 -8.90 -14.68 -35.30
CA ALA A 158 -8.63 -15.45 -36.52
C ALA A 158 -9.70 -16.52 -36.80
N PRO A 159 -10.01 -17.47 -35.87
CA PRO A 159 -11.06 -18.47 -36.13
C PRO A 159 -12.45 -17.83 -36.18
N LEU A 160 -12.69 -16.79 -35.38
CA LEU A 160 -13.97 -16.08 -35.37
C LEU A 160 -14.28 -15.41 -36.71
N GLY A 161 -13.27 -14.78 -37.34
CA GLY A 161 -13.37 -14.20 -38.66
C GLY A 161 -13.66 -15.26 -39.74
N ALA A 162 -13.12 -16.48 -39.59
CA ALA A 162 -13.38 -17.60 -40.51
C ALA A 162 -14.82 -18.13 -40.44
N ILE A 163 -15.38 -18.20 -39.22
CA ILE A 163 -16.75 -18.70 -38.97
C ILE A 163 -17.80 -17.73 -39.51
N ILE A 164 -17.57 -16.41 -39.37
CA ILE A 164 -18.58 -15.36 -39.68
C ILE A 164 -18.56 -14.98 -41.17
N ARG A 165 -17.87 -15.70 -42.03
CA ARG A 165 -17.69 -15.42 -43.46
C ARG A 165 -18.99 -15.19 -44.26
N LYS A 166 -20.15 -15.67 -43.72
CA LYS A 166 -21.47 -15.57 -44.36
C LYS A 166 -22.34 -14.41 -43.84
N GLY A 167 -21.93 -13.69 -42.80
CA GLY A 167 -22.79 -12.74 -42.06
C GLY A 167 -22.57 -11.26 -42.38
N GLY A 168 -21.78 -10.88 -43.39
CA GLY A 168 -21.46 -9.48 -43.66
C GLY A 168 -20.44 -8.89 -42.70
N MET A 169 -19.89 -7.69 -43.02
CA MET A 169 -18.83 -7.04 -42.25
C MET A 169 -19.26 -6.53 -40.84
N GLY A 170 -20.53 -6.42 -40.57
CA GLY A 170 -21.05 -5.90 -39.28
C GLY A 170 -20.90 -6.87 -38.10
N MET A 171 -21.08 -8.18 -38.33
CA MET A 171 -21.05 -9.20 -37.27
C MET A 171 -19.70 -9.33 -36.58
N PRO A 172 -18.56 -9.35 -37.29
CA PRO A 172 -17.23 -9.38 -36.62
C PRO A 172 -16.98 -8.18 -35.72
N VAL A 173 -17.43 -7.00 -36.14
CA VAL A 173 -17.24 -5.75 -35.35
C VAL A 173 -18.02 -5.81 -34.06
N VAL A 174 -19.29 -6.21 -34.08
CA VAL A 174 -20.12 -6.33 -32.88
C VAL A 174 -19.51 -7.33 -31.91
N LEU A 175 -19.10 -8.50 -32.41
CA LEU A 175 -18.55 -9.57 -31.57
C LEU A 175 -17.20 -9.19 -30.95
N SER A 176 -16.30 -8.55 -31.71
CA SER A 176 -15.04 -8.06 -31.16
C SER A 176 -15.25 -6.97 -30.09
N THR A 177 -16.24 -6.10 -30.30
CA THR A 177 -16.60 -5.07 -29.30
C THR A 177 -17.11 -5.69 -28.00
N VAL A 178 -17.97 -6.70 -28.08
CA VAL A 178 -18.47 -7.42 -26.89
C VAL A 178 -17.34 -8.12 -26.14
N LEU A 179 -16.46 -8.83 -26.85
CA LEU A 179 -15.28 -9.47 -26.24
C LEU A 179 -14.35 -8.45 -25.59
N PHE A 180 -14.14 -7.29 -26.21
CA PHE A 180 -13.33 -6.23 -25.65
C PHE A 180 -13.94 -5.66 -24.37
N ILE A 181 -15.27 -5.46 -24.33
CA ILE A 181 -15.97 -4.98 -23.12
C ILE A 181 -15.82 -5.98 -21.96
N ILE A 182 -15.98 -7.27 -22.24
CA ILE A 182 -15.81 -8.33 -21.23
C ILE A 182 -14.37 -8.33 -20.70
N TYR A 183 -13.37 -8.29 -21.60
CA TYR A 183 -11.96 -8.17 -21.23
C TYR A 183 -11.74 -6.97 -20.30
N TYR A 184 -12.23 -5.81 -20.70
CA TYR A 184 -12.03 -4.55 -19.98
C TYR A 184 -12.62 -4.56 -18.57
N ILE A 185 -13.83 -5.14 -18.40
CA ILE A 185 -14.47 -5.27 -17.10
C ILE A 185 -13.63 -6.16 -16.16
N ILE A 186 -13.14 -7.27 -16.67
CA ILE A 186 -12.31 -8.22 -15.90
C ILE A 186 -10.98 -7.57 -15.54
N ASP A 187 -10.33 -6.88 -16.48
CA ASP A 187 -9.06 -6.21 -16.29
C ASP A 187 -9.14 -5.12 -15.22
N ILE A 188 -10.17 -4.24 -15.28
CA ILE A 188 -10.41 -3.22 -14.26
C ILE A 188 -10.65 -3.85 -12.88
N THR A 189 -11.39 -4.96 -12.83
CA THR A 189 -11.66 -5.64 -11.56
C THR A 189 -10.38 -6.20 -10.96
N GLY A 190 -9.58 -6.89 -11.75
CA GLY A 190 -8.27 -7.40 -11.35
C GLY A 190 -7.32 -6.31 -10.88
N TYR A 191 -7.26 -5.20 -11.62
CA TYR A 191 -6.48 -4.02 -11.26
C TYR A 191 -6.89 -3.45 -9.90
N LYS A 192 -8.18 -3.27 -9.64
CA LYS A 192 -8.68 -2.74 -8.35
C LYS A 192 -8.33 -3.65 -7.19
N MET A 193 -8.55 -4.96 -7.32
CA MET A 193 -8.23 -5.95 -6.28
C MET A 193 -6.72 -5.99 -5.96
N ALA A 194 -5.88 -5.91 -6.99
CA ALA A 194 -4.42 -5.83 -6.81
C ALA A 194 -4.00 -4.52 -6.13
N ARG A 195 -4.60 -3.39 -6.51
CA ARG A 195 -4.28 -2.07 -5.95
C ARG A 195 -4.66 -1.95 -4.48
N GLU A 196 -5.81 -2.49 -4.09
CA GLU A 196 -6.28 -2.53 -2.71
C GLU A 196 -5.51 -3.54 -1.85
N GLY A 197 -4.73 -4.42 -2.47
CA GLY A 197 -3.93 -5.42 -1.78
C GLY A 197 -4.74 -6.63 -1.29
N ILE A 198 -5.93 -6.83 -1.86
CA ILE A 198 -6.78 -7.99 -1.58
C ILE A 198 -6.20 -9.24 -2.25
N TRP A 199 -5.69 -9.07 -3.46
CA TRP A 199 -5.02 -10.11 -4.24
C TRP A 199 -3.55 -9.76 -4.48
N GLU A 200 -2.74 -10.78 -4.68
CA GLU A 200 -1.37 -10.60 -5.15
C GLU A 200 -1.38 -9.90 -6.52
N VAL A 201 -0.43 -9.00 -6.74
CA VAL A 201 -0.41 -8.16 -7.95
C VAL A 201 -0.42 -8.99 -9.23
N TRP A 202 0.34 -10.09 -9.27
CA TRP A 202 0.38 -10.96 -10.43
C TRP A 202 -0.99 -11.63 -10.69
N GLN A 203 -1.71 -12.07 -9.66
CA GLN A 203 -3.03 -12.69 -9.79
C GLN A 203 -4.04 -11.71 -10.38
N GLY A 204 -4.10 -10.49 -9.81
CA GLY A 204 -5.02 -9.46 -10.28
C GLY A 204 -4.76 -9.05 -11.73
N MET A 205 -3.50 -8.92 -12.13
CA MET A 205 -3.12 -8.47 -13.46
C MET A 205 -3.26 -9.55 -14.53
N TRP A 206 -3.07 -10.83 -14.20
CA TRP A 206 -3.21 -11.94 -15.15
C TRP A 206 -4.63 -12.50 -15.23
N LEU A 207 -5.56 -12.01 -14.42
CA LEU A 207 -6.94 -12.50 -14.35
C LEU A 207 -7.65 -12.43 -15.72
N SER A 208 -7.56 -11.28 -16.38
CA SER A 208 -8.19 -11.04 -17.69
C SER A 208 -7.66 -12.02 -18.74
N SER A 209 -6.35 -12.23 -18.78
CA SER A 209 -5.70 -13.17 -19.68
C SER A 209 -6.08 -14.62 -19.38
N ALA A 210 -6.15 -15.00 -18.10
CA ALA A 210 -6.53 -16.35 -17.68
C ALA A 210 -7.98 -16.70 -18.01
N VAL A 211 -8.88 -15.73 -17.98
CA VAL A 211 -10.29 -15.93 -18.34
C VAL A 211 -10.48 -15.99 -19.85
N LEU A 212 -9.77 -15.20 -20.63
CA LEU A 212 -9.90 -15.18 -22.09
C LEU A 212 -9.20 -16.36 -22.79
N LEU A 213 -8.12 -16.87 -22.22
CA LEU A 213 -7.33 -17.94 -22.83
C LEU A 213 -8.15 -19.20 -23.17
N PRO A 214 -9.07 -19.71 -22.31
CA PRO A 214 -9.88 -20.89 -22.64
C PRO A 214 -10.99 -20.60 -23.66
N ILE A 215 -11.26 -19.35 -24.01
CA ILE A 215 -12.29 -18.96 -24.99
C ILE A 215 -11.71 -18.93 -26.40
N GLY A 216 -10.41 -18.75 -26.57
CA GLY A 216 -9.67 -18.70 -27.85
C GLY A 216 -9.02 -20.01 -28.18
#